data_3d1f44fdd69d95c7da98eeb74816c8c1
#
_entry.id   3d1f44fdd69d95c7da98eeb74816c8c1
#
_cell.length_a   1.000
_cell.length_b   1.000
_cell.length_c   1.000
_cell.angle_alpha   90.00
_cell.angle_beta   90.00
_cell.angle_gamma   90.00
#
_symmetry.space_group_name_H-M   'P 1'
#
loop_
_entity.id
_entity.type
_entity.pdbx_description
1 polymer ?
#
loop_
_entity_poly.entity_id
_entity_poly.type
_entity_poly.pdbx_seq_one_letter_code
_entity_poly.pdbx_strand_id
1 'polypeptide(L)'
;MLRSFLAISFAFLILPGVATAKAQLPARPDDGFPPAVVPAPTNPAQPLQPSAVATPPVPAPPPAPRKPSYNSCNVEGPYVAITFDDGPHPKLTPRLLDMLKERGLKATFYVIGQNVVQYPEIMQRMVAEGHEIGNHSYTHPALSKCSPAKLTEEITKSNDAILQACGVSPTTVRPPYGATNAAVTKRLNDEFGLAVIMWSVDPQDWKIRKASHVSNHILQNTKSGAIVLAHDIHPSTIDAMPAALDGLLSKGHKFVTVSELIAMDRPTGPEVQAGPCFPAGPAVPPGPGVPANPVSYEPAPVTVPTP
;
A
#
# COMPACT_ATOMS: atom_id res chain seq x y z
N MET A 1 28.14 -61.23 -28.77
CA MET A 1 28.71 -59.84 -28.72
C MET A 1 28.64 -59.38 -27.30
N LEU A 2 29.78 -59.32 -26.65
CA LEU A 2 29.97 -59.11 -25.22
C LEU A 2 29.88 -57.61 -24.90
N ARG A 3 29.02 -57.19 -23.97
CA ARG A 3 29.02 -55.82 -23.40
C ARG A 3 29.62 -55.86 -22.01
N SER A 4 30.83 -55.29 -21.90
CA SER A 4 31.57 -55.12 -20.65
C SER A 4 30.91 -54.04 -19.80
N PHE A 5 30.59 -54.38 -18.54
CA PHE A 5 30.24 -53.43 -17.48
C PHE A 5 31.51 -52.97 -16.80
N LEU A 6 31.76 -51.67 -16.82
CA LEU A 6 32.86 -51.01 -16.07
C LEU A 6 32.31 -50.57 -14.72
N ALA A 7 32.73 -51.23 -13.65
CA ALA A 7 32.43 -50.87 -12.28
C ALA A 7 33.46 -49.83 -11.80
N ILE A 8 33.01 -48.63 -11.45
CA ILE A 8 33.84 -47.61 -10.82
C ILE A 8 33.68 -47.71 -9.30
N SER A 9 34.72 -48.21 -8.64
CA SER A 9 34.83 -48.25 -7.18
C SER A 9 35.20 -46.84 -6.66
N PHE A 10 34.34 -46.28 -5.80
CA PHE A 10 34.66 -45.08 -5.01
C PHE A 10 35.36 -45.53 -3.72
N ALA A 11 36.64 -45.18 -3.59
CA ALA A 11 37.39 -45.30 -2.34
C ALA A 11 37.06 -44.12 -1.41
N PHE A 12 36.54 -44.44 -0.23
CA PHE A 12 36.37 -43.46 0.86
C PHE A 12 37.73 -43.19 1.51
N LEU A 13 38.21 -41.96 1.36
CA LEU A 13 39.38 -41.44 2.07
C LEU A 13 38.91 -40.83 3.41
N ILE A 14 39.24 -41.55 4.51
CA ILE A 14 39.00 -41.07 5.89
C ILE A 14 40.17 -40.15 6.28
N LEU A 15 39.90 -38.85 6.50
CA LEU A 15 40.85 -37.93 7.08
C LEU A 15 40.71 -37.89 8.62
N PRO A 16 41.82 -37.91 9.37
CA PRO A 16 41.79 -37.92 10.83
C PRO A 16 41.47 -36.52 11.42
N GLY A 17 40.82 -36.54 12.59
CA GLY A 17 40.25 -35.46 13.31
C GLY A 17 41.13 -34.24 13.56
N VAL A 18 40.49 -33.09 13.45
CA VAL A 18 41.01 -31.79 13.90
C VAL A 18 40.55 -31.60 15.35
N ALA A 19 41.52 -31.56 16.27
CA ALA A 19 41.32 -31.25 17.68
C ALA A 19 40.92 -29.77 17.84
N THR A 20 39.76 -29.54 18.46
CA THR A 20 39.30 -28.20 18.86
C THR A 20 40.11 -27.73 20.08
N ALA A 21 41.06 -26.85 19.87
CA ALA A 21 41.68 -26.09 20.95
C ALA A 21 40.70 -25.02 21.49
N LYS A 22 40.32 -25.15 22.76
CA LYS A 22 39.61 -24.08 23.50
C LYS A 22 40.62 -22.96 23.76
N ALA A 23 40.45 -21.83 23.10
CA ALA A 23 41.18 -20.60 23.43
C ALA A 23 40.65 -20.05 24.76
N GLN A 24 41.50 -20.05 25.77
CA GLN A 24 41.25 -19.47 27.09
C GLN A 24 41.63 -17.98 27.01
N LEU A 25 40.64 -17.09 27.20
CA LEU A 25 40.83 -15.66 27.27
C LEU A 25 41.61 -15.30 28.54
N PRO A 26 42.62 -14.41 28.48
CA PRO A 26 43.33 -13.95 29.65
C PRO A 26 42.43 -13.06 30.54
N ALA A 27 42.57 -13.23 31.85
CA ALA A 27 41.90 -12.41 32.89
C ALA A 27 42.38 -10.96 32.77
N ARG A 28 41.41 -10.02 32.86
CA ARG A 28 41.70 -8.56 32.97
C ARG A 28 42.30 -8.27 34.33
N PRO A 29 43.33 -7.40 34.43
CA PRO A 29 43.81 -6.90 35.70
C PRO A 29 42.75 -5.95 36.33
N ASP A 30 42.62 -6.05 37.64
CA ASP A 30 41.85 -5.16 38.50
C ASP A 30 42.46 -3.73 38.46
N ASP A 31 41.87 -2.83 37.73
CA ASP A 31 42.14 -1.41 37.81
C ASP A 31 41.23 -0.80 38.89
N GLY A 32 41.76 -0.66 40.11
CA GLY A 32 41.12 0.00 41.23
C GLY A 32 40.84 1.48 40.93
N PHE A 33 39.56 1.80 40.72
CA PHE A 33 39.09 3.19 40.75
C PHE A 33 38.66 3.55 42.18
N PRO A 34 39.07 4.70 42.71
CA PRO A 34 38.56 5.18 43.98
C PRO A 34 37.09 5.55 43.87
N PRO A 35 36.29 5.45 44.96
CA PRO A 35 34.86 5.74 44.93
C PRO A 35 34.61 7.20 44.60
N ALA A 36 33.71 7.43 43.62
CA ALA A 36 33.27 8.76 43.23
C ALA A 36 32.53 9.44 44.38
N VAL A 37 33.05 10.58 44.80
CA VAL A 37 32.41 11.50 45.75
C VAL A 37 31.25 12.16 45.01
N VAL A 38 29.99 11.81 45.42
CA VAL A 38 28.77 12.44 44.89
C VAL A 38 28.56 13.75 45.67
N PRO A 39 28.60 14.94 45.04
CA PRO A 39 28.23 16.17 45.74
C PRO A 39 26.71 16.21 45.95
N ALA A 40 26.31 16.60 47.16
CA ALA A 40 24.89 16.77 47.53
C ALA A 40 24.22 17.84 46.65
N PRO A 41 22.96 17.66 46.25
CA PRO A 41 22.23 18.65 45.45
C PRO A 41 21.78 19.80 46.37
N THR A 42 22.40 20.96 46.23
CA THR A 42 21.86 22.24 46.74
C THR A 42 21.07 22.91 45.61
N ASN A 43 19.78 22.67 45.58
CA ASN A 43 18.86 23.50 44.80
C ASN A 43 17.63 23.81 45.62
N PRO A 44 17.32 25.10 45.90
CA PRO A 44 16.10 25.48 46.64
C PRO A 44 14.88 25.17 45.75
N ALA A 45 13.87 24.59 46.40
CA ALA A 45 12.60 24.21 45.80
C ALA A 45 11.97 25.39 44.99
N GLN A 46 11.86 25.23 43.69
CA GLN A 46 11.01 26.13 42.88
C GLN A 46 9.53 25.80 43.19
N PRO A 47 8.66 26.83 43.30
CA PRO A 47 7.25 26.60 43.48
C PRO A 47 6.65 25.89 42.25
N LEU A 48 5.91 24.82 42.50
CA LEU A 48 5.16 24.07 41.50
C LEU A 48 4.21 25.00 40.79
N GLN A 49 4.45 25.26 39.50
CA GLN A 49 3.47 25.91 38.61
C GLN A 49 2.30 24.96 38.41
N PRO A 50 1.03 25.44 38.40
CA PRO A 50 -0.11 24.58 38.14
C PRO A 50 0.02 24.01 36.73
N SER A 51 0.07 22.69 36.60
CA SER A 51 0.03 21.96 35.32
C SER A 51 -1.17 22.43 34.54
N ALA A 52 -0.93 22.99 33.34
CA ALA A 52 -1.97 23.25 32.37
C ALA A 52 -2.75 21.96 32.11
N VAL A 53 -4.04 21.96 32.41
CA VAL A 53 -4.94 20.85 32.08
C VAL A 53 -4.95 20.73 30.56
N ALA A 54 -4.30 19.68 30.06
CA ALA A 54 -4.32 19.37 28.62
C ALA A 54 -5.79 19.11 28.23
N THR A 55 -6.32 19.94 27.34
CA THR A 55 -7.61 19.67 26.71
C THR A 55 -7.54 18.31 26.03
N PRO A 56 -8.55 17.43 26.24
CA PRO A 56 -8.57 16.14 25.59
C PRO A 56 -8.50 16.34 24.05
N PRO A 57 -7.77 15.48 23.31
CA PRO A 57 -7.67 15.61 21.85
C PRO A 57 -9.07 15.55 21.26
N VAL A 58 -9.39 16.51 20.40
CA VAL A 58 -10.63 16.51 19.61
C VAL A 58 -10.69 15.18 18.85
N PRO A 59 -11.80 14.41 18.94
CA PRO A 59 -11.94 13.17 18.19
C PRO A 59 -11.69 13.45 16.71
N ALA A 60 -10.85 12.64 16.06
CA ALA A 60 -10.65 12.74 14.63
C ALA A 60 -12.00 12.57 13.92
N PRO A 61 -12.27 13.33 12.84
CA PRO A 61 -13.49 13.18 12.07
C PRO A 61 -13.61 11.72 11.59
N PRO A 62 -14.85 11.17 11.53
CA PRO A 62 -15.06 9.82 11.07
C PRO A 62 -14.45 9.68 9.66
N PRO A 63 -13.79 8.54 9.37
CA PRO A 63 -13.21 8.32 8.06
C PRO A 63 -14.29 8.46 6.98
N ALA A 64 -13.96 9.17 5.90
CA ALA A 64 -14.86 9.30 4.75
C ALA A 64 -15.30 7.91 4.25
N PRO A 65 -16.56 7.75 3.78
CA PRO A 65 -17.06 6.47 3.31
C PRO A 65 -16.13 5.94 2.20
N ARG A 66 -15.53 4.77 2.43
CA ARG A 66 -14.64 4.13 1.47
C ARG A 66 -15.45 3.65 0.26
N LYS A 67 -14.94 3.89 -0.95
CA LYS A 67 -15.50 3.27 -2.15
C LYS A 67 -15.38 1.74 -2.05
N PRO A 68 -16.31 0.96 -2.65
CA PRO A 68 -16.19 -0.50 -2.66
C PRO A 68 -14.90 -0.99 -3.31
N SER A 69 -14.44 -0.29 -4.36
CA SER A 69 -13.18 -0.56 -5.04
C SER A 69 -12.62 0.71 -5.68
N TYR A 70 -11.30 0.69 -5.96
CA TYR A 70 -10.57 1.81 -6.55
C TYR A 70 -9.84 1.36 -7.81
N ASN A 71 -10.14 2.00 -8.96
CA ASN A 71 -9.36 1.87 -10.20
C ASN A 71 -8.38 3.04 -10.34
N SER A 72 -8.77 4.19 -9.82
CA SER A 72 -8.03 5.43 -9.74
C SER A 72 -8.62 6.30 -8.65
N CYS A 73 -7.96 7.37 -8.28
CA CYS A 73 -8.43 8.34 -7.30
C CYS A 73 -8.58 9.74 -7.94
N ASN A 74 -9.57 10.51 -7.46
CA ASN A 74 -9.71 11.92 -7.83
C ASN A 74 -8.86 12.76 -6.88
N VAL A 75 -7.64 13.10 -7.30
CA VAL A 75 -6.67 13.81 -6.46
C VAL A 75 -6.32 15.18 -7.05
N GLU A 76 -6.00 16.12 -6.17
CA GLU A 76 -5.40 17.39 -6.57
C GLU A 76 -3.88 17.25 -6.62
N GLY A 77 -3.30 17.59 -7.77
CA GLY A 77 -1.87 17.48 -8.02
C GLY A 77 -1.47 16.19 -8.75
N PRO A 78 -0.20 16.05 -9.12
CA PRO A 78 0.27 15.04 -10.06
C PRO A 78 0.61 13.69 -9.38
N TYR A 79 -0.19 13.25 -8.43
CA TYR A 79 0.06 12.03 -7.67
C TYR A 79 -0.36 10.79 -8.44
N VAL A 80 0.46 9.72 -8.38
CA VAL A 80 0.22 8.43 -9.01
C VAL A 80 0.71 7.29 -8.10
N ALA A 81 0.07 6.13 -8.17
CA ALA A 81 0.56 4.92 -7.51
C ALA A 81 1.04 3.91 -8.57
N ILE A 82 2.33 3.52 -8.50
CA ILE A 82 2.81 2.37 -9.25
C ILE A 82 2.72 1.13 -8.38
N THR A 83 2.20 0.04 -8.95
CA THR A 83 1.93 -1.19 -8.21
C THR A 83 2.50 -2.40 -8.94
N PHE A 84 2.95 -3.39 -8.16
CA PHE A 84 3.55 -4.61 -8.67
C PHE A 84 2.86 -5.83 -8.07
N ASP A 85 2.39 -6.75 -8.92
CA ASP A 85 1.67 -7.94 -8.55
C ASP A 85 2.56 -9.21 -8.67
N ASP A 86 2.12 -10.30 -8.04
CA ASP A 86 2.66 -11.67 -8.13
C ASP A 86 3.97 -11.93 -7.38
N GLY A 87 4.67 -10.91 -6.88
CA GLY A 87 5.90 -11.06 -6.11
C GLY A 87 5.69 -11.68 -4.72
N PRO A 88 6.77 -11.75 -3.93
CA PRO A 88 8.14 -11.42 -4.31
C PRO A 88 8.80 -12.49 -5.21
N HIS A 89 9.67 -12.04 -6.12
CA HIS A 89 10.52 -12.90 -6.94
C HIS A 89 11.99 -12.77 -6.51
N PRO A 90 12.74 -13.88 -6.29
CA PRO A 90 14.06 -13.85 -5.63
C PRO A 90 15.13 -13.00 -6.33
N LYS A 91 15.03 -12.82 -7.65
CA LYS A 91 16.03 -12.07 -8.44
C LYS A 91 15.51 -10.75 -8.97
N LEU A 92 14.23 -10.68 -9.31
CA LEU A 92 13.67 -9.53 -10.02
C LEU A 92 13.17 -8.46 -9.05
N THR A 93 12.49 -8.86 -8.00
CA THR A 93 12.01 -7.92 -6.98
C THR A 93 13.16 -7.13 -6.33
N PRO A 94 14.30 -7.74 -5.92
CA PRO A 94 15.43 -6.97 -5.40
C PRO A 94 16.00 -5.95 -6.39
N ARG A 95 16.07 -6.27 -7.70
CA ARG A 95 16.49 -5.32 -8.74
C ARG A 95 15.52 -4.14 -8.85
N LEU A 96 14.23 -4.40 -8.75
CA LEU A 96 13.21 -3.35 -8.76
C LEU A 96 13.34 -2.44 -7.53
N LEU A 97 13.54 -3.02 -6.35
CA LEU A 97 13.75 -2.26 -5.12
C LEU A 97 14.98 -1.35 -5.21
N ASP A 98 16.09 -1.83 -5.80
CA ASP A 98 17.27 -1.00 -6.06
C ASP A 98 16.91 0.23 -6.93
N MET A 99 16.16 0.03 -8.02
CA MET A 99 15.76 1.12 -8.94
C MET A 99 14.84 2.14 -8.26
N LEU A 100 13.91 1.67 -7.41
CA LEU A 100 13.01 2.55 -6.64
C LEU A 100 13.80 3.35 -5.60
N LYS A 101 14.71 2.69 -4.89
CA LYS A 101 15.57 3.30 -3.86
C LYS A 101 16.49 4.37 -4.45
N GLU A 102 17.15 4.09 -5.58
CA GLU A 102 18.00 5.05 -6.30
C GLU A 102 17.27 6.36 -6.63
N ARG A 103 15.96 6.28 -6.84
CA ARG A 103 15.09 7.41 -7.18
C ARG A 103 14.31 7.99 -6.00
N GLY A 104 14.46 7.40 -4.80
CA GLY A 104 13.68 7.79 -3.61
C GLY A 104 12.17 7.58 -3.78
N LEU A 105 11.75 6.59 -4.58
CA LEU A 105 10.36 6.35 -4.90
C LEU A 105 9.75 5.25 -4.02
N LYS A 106 8.45 5.38 -3.73
CA LYS A 106 7.63 4.36 -3.08
C LYS A 106 6.70 3.70 -4.08
N ALA A 107 6.34 2.46 -3.81
CA ALA A 107 5.40 1.65 -4.60
C ALA A 107 4.53 0.80 -3.67
N THR A 108 3.49 0.17 -4.23
CA THR A 108 2.68 -0.83 -3.52
C THR A 108 2.89 -2.18 -4.18
N PHE A 109 3.15 -3.21 -3.37
CA PHE A 109 3.36 -4.58 -3.83
C PHE A 109 2.19 -5.46 -3.39
N TYR A 110 1.45 -6.04 -4.34
CA TYR A 110 0.42 -7.04 -4.09
C TYR A 110 1.04 -8.42 -4.18
N VAL A 111 1.33 -9.00 -3.02
CA VAL A 111 2.16 -10.19 -2.91
C VAL A 111 1.34 -11.46 -2.78
N ILE A 112 1.79 -12.54 -3.41
CA ILE A 112 1.21 -13.89 -3.28
C ILE A 112 1.74 -14.54 -2.01
N GLY A 113 0.85 -15.00 -1.12
CA GLY A 113 1.22 -15.53 0.18
C GLY A 113 2.21 -16.69 0.13
N GLN A 114 2.13 -17.58 -0.86
CA GLN A 114 3.12 -18.64 -1.06
C GLN A 114 4.53 -18.10 -1.34
N ASN A 115 4.65 -17.02 -2.11
CA ASN A 115 5.94 -16.40 -2.40
C ASN A 115 6.49 -15.64 -1.17
N VAL A 116 5.61 -15.04 -0.38
CA VAL A 116 5.97 -14.39 0.89
C VAL A 116 6.65 -15.38 1.85
N VAL A 117 6.08 -16.58 1.98
CA VAL A 117 6.65 -17.65 2.83
C VAL A 117 8.05 -18.07 2.34
N GLN A 118 8.29 -18.05 1.04
CA GLN A 118 9.57 -18.45 0.45
C GLN A 118 10.66 -17.36 0.56
N TYR A 119 10.29 -16.07 0.58
CA TYR A 119 11.24 -14.94 0.50
C TYR A 119 10.94 -13.86 1.54
N PRO A 120 10.88 -14.18 2.85
CA PRO A 120 10.54 -13.23 3.89
C PRO A 120 11.53 -12.07 4.01
N GLU A 121 12.79 -12.28 3.65
CA GLU A 121 13.83 -11.24 3.64
C GLU A 121 13.55 -10.12 2.62
N ILE A 122 12.92 -10.46 1.48
CA ILE A 122 12.51 -9.46 0.49
C ILE A 122 11.34 -8.63 1.03
N MET A 123 10.39 -9.28 1.74
CA MET A 123 9.28 -8.60 2.40
C MET A 123 9.76 -7.59 3.45
N GLN A 124 10.73 -7.99 4.28
CA GLN A 124 11.34 -7.12 5.28
C GLN A 124 12.02 -5.92 4.62
N ARG A 125 12.71 -6.15 3.49
CA ARG A 125 13.35 -5.10 2.71
C ARG A 125 12.31 -4.12 2.13
N MET A 126 11.21 -4.60 1.55
CA MET A 126 10.12 -3.76 1.03
C MET A 126 9.61 -2.79 2.10
N VAL A 127 9.33 -3.32 3.31
CA VAL A 127 8.82 -2.53 4.44
C VAL A 127 9.87 -1.53 4.92
N ALA A 128 11.14 -1.96 5.08
CA ALA A 128 12.23 -1.11 5.53
C ALA A 128 12.51 0.06 4.55
N GLU A 129 12.27 -0.13 3.26
CA GLU A 129 12.40 0.90 2.23
C GLU A 129 11.12 1.75 2.08
N GLY A 130 10.06 1.49 2.88
CA GLY A 130 8.84 2.30 2.97
C GLY A 130 7.81 2.03 1.89
N HIS A 131 7.85 0.84 1.27
CA HIS A 131 6.82 0.39 0.33
C HIS A 131 5.58 -0.14 1.07
N GLU A 132 4.42 -0.04 0.43
CA GLU A 132 3.18 -0.63 0.92
C GLU A 132 3.08 -2.09 0.46
N ILE A 133 2.57 -2.95 1.36
CA ILE A 133 2.26 -4.34 1.07
C ILE A 133 0.74 -4.52 1.04
N GLY A 134 0.24 -5.03 -0.07
CA GLY A 134 -1.15 -5.45 -0.25
C GLY A 134 -1.26 -6.97 -0.41
N ASN A 135 -2.45 -7.50 -0.16
CA ASN A 135 -2.76 -8.91 -0.31
C ASN A 135 -3.09 -9.25 -1.77
N HIS A 136 -2.48 -10.33 -2.32
CA HIS A 136 -2.81 -10.87 -3.66
C HIS A 136 -3.26 -12.33 -3.59
N SER A 137 -3.99 -12.72 -2.52
CA SER A 137 -4.35 -14.08 -2.15
C SER A 137 -3.15 -14.98 -1.81
N TYR A 138 -3.41 -16.22 -1.38
CA TYR A 138 -2.34 -17.13 -0.99
C TYR A 138 -1.80 -17.96 -2.15
N THR A 139 -2.70 -18.51 -3.03
CA THR A 139 -2.34 -19.37 -4.17
C THR A 139 -2.73 -18.80 -5.54
N HIS A 140 -3.16 -17.54 -5.58
CA HIS A 140 -3.52 -16.82 -6.81
C HIS A 140 -4.74 -17.39 -7.58
N PRO A 141 -5.85 -17.80 -6.94
CA PRO A 141 -7.05 -18.21 -7.66
C PRO A 141 -7.90 -17.00 -8.10
N ALA A 142 -8.75 -17.19 -9.09
CA ALA A 142 -9.79 -16.22 -9.43
C ALA A 142 -10.82 -16.13 -8.28
N LEU A 143 -10.77 -15.09 -7.45
CA LEU A 143 -11.57 -15.00 -6.21
C LEU A 143 -13.07 -15.04 -6.47
N SER A 144 -13.56 -14.55 -7.63
CA SER A 144 -14.96 -14.63 -8.03
C SER A 144 -15.46 -16.06 -8.28
N LYS A 145 -14.57 -17.04 -8.41
CA LYS A 145 -14.87 -18.46 -8.59
C LYS A 145 -14.67 -19.29 -7.32
N CYS A 146 -14.14 -18.69 -6.26
CA CYS A 146 -13.92 -19.37 -4.99
C CYS A 146 -15.23 -19.55 -4.23
N SER A 147 -15.36 -20.68 -3.54
CA SER A 147 -16.41 -20.82 -2.51
C SER A 147 -16.13 -19.83 -1.36
N PRO A 148 -17.14 -19.46 -0.55
CA PRO A 148 -16.94 -18.59 0.60
C PRO A 148 -15.83 -19.06 1.54
N ALA A 149 -15.75 -20.36 1.83
CA ALA A 149 -14.71 -20.93 2.69
C ALA A 149 -13.31 -20.81 2.05
N LYS A 150 -13.22 -21.07 0.73
CA LYS A 150 -11.93 -20.93 0.01
C LYS A 150 -11.47 -19.48 -0.07
N LEU A 151 -12.39 -18.53 -0.28
CA LEU A 151 -12.07 -17.11 -0.24
C LEU A 151 -11.48 -16.72 1.13
N THR A 152 -12.13 -17.13 2.23
CA THR A 152 -11.62 -16.89 3.58
C THR A 152 -10.22 -17.47 3.75
N GLU A 153 -10.01 -18.72 3.35
CA GLU A 153 -8.70 -19.40 3.45
C GLU A 153 -7.62 -18.62 2.68
N GLU A 154 -7.89 -18.23 1.44
CA GLU A 154 -6.94 -17.51 0.59
C GLU A 154 -6.52 -16.17 1.19
N ILE A 155 -7.46 -15.40 1.70
CA ILE A 155 -7.20 -14.08 2.27
C ILE A 155 -6.49 -14.21 3.63
N THR A 156 -7.00 -15.06 4.52
CA THR A 156 -6.44 -15.22 5.88
C THR A 156 -5.02 -15.77 5.82
N LYS A 157 -4.78 -16.85 5.06
CA LYS A 157 -3.42 -17.43 4.94
C LYS A 157 -2.41 -16.43 4.36
N SER A 158 -2.83 -15.59 3.39
CA SER A 158 -1.96 -14.57 2.83
C SER A 158 -1.67 -13.47 3.84
N ASN A 159 -2.69 -12.97 4.57
CA ASN A 159 -2.49 -11.98 5.62
C ASN A 159 -1.55 -12.49 6.73
N ASP A 160 -1.75 -13.73 7.16
CA ASP A 160 -0.91 -14.37 8.19
C ASP A 160 0.55 -14.51 7.72
N ALA A 161 0.76 -14.93 6.47
CA ALA A 161 2.09 -15.04 5.88
C ALA A 161 2.80 -13.68 5.82
N ILE A 162 2.10 -12.62 5.40
CA ILE A 162 2.64 -11.26 5.34
C ILE A 162 2.98 -10.76 6.75
N LEU A 163 2.06 -10.91 7.70
CA LEU A 163 2.28 -10.50 9.08
C LEU A 163 3.50 -11.21 9.70
N GLN A 164 3.63 -12.52 9.48
CA GLN A 164 4.76 -13.31 9.98
C GLN A 164 6.08 -12.91 9.32
N ALA A 165 6.08 -12.60 8.02
CA ALA A 165 7.30 -12.27 7.28
C ALA A 165 7.85 -10.88 7.61
N CYS A 166 7.00 -9.87 7.78
CA CYS A 166 7.44 -8.47 7.88
C CYS A 166 6.70 -7.62 8.93
N GLY A 167 5.81 -8.20 9.74
CA GLY A 167 5.13 -7.50 10.82
C GLY A 167 4.03 -6.52 10.37
N VAL A 168 3.64 -6.56 9.09
CA VAL A 168 2.63 -5.67 8.52
C VAL A 168 1.32 -6.42 8.30
N SER A 169 0.19 -5.79 8.64
CA SER A 169 -1.14 -6.26 8.25
C SER A 169 -1.60 -5.47 7.02
N PRO A 170 -1.90 -6.13 5.88
CA PRO A 170 -2.40 -5.45 4.70
C PRO A 170 -3.73 -4.74 4.97
N THR A 171 -3.90 -3.56 4.38
CA THR A 171 -5.17 -2.81 4.38
C THR A 171 -5.82 -2.79 3.01
N THR A 172 -5.11 -3.28 2.00
CA THR A 172 -5.55 -3.34 0.62
C THR A 172 -5.41 -4.76 0.06
N VAL A 173 -6.28 -5.11 -0.89
CA VAL A 173 -6.25 -6.38 -1.61
C VAL A 173 -6.48 -6.12 -3.10
N ARG A 174 -5.70 -6.79 -3.93
CA ARG A 174 -5.98 -6.87 -5.36
C ARG A 174 -6.40 -8.29 -5.70
N PRO A 175 -7.65 -8.51 -6.19
CA PRO A 175 -8.07 -9.83 -6.63
C PRO A 175 -7.23 -10.31 -7.82
N PRO A 176 -6.66 -11.54 -7.82
CA PRO A 176 -5.98 -12.12 -8.96
C PRO A 176 -6.81 -12.00 -10.24
N TYR A 177 -6.16 -11.65 -11.35
CA TYR A 177 -6.80 -11.43 -12.68
C TYR A 177 -7.85 -10.30 -12.68
N GLY A 178 -7.95 -9.47 -11.64
CA GLY A 178 -9.10 -8.59 -11.44
C GLY A 178 -10.42 -9.32 -11.23
N ALA A 179 -10.39 -10.64 -10.95
CA ALA A 179 -11.55 -11.51 -10.88
C ALA A 179 -12.30 -11.35 -9.56
N THR A 180 -13.16 -10.33 -9.51
CA THR A 180 -14.06 -10.05 -8.39
C THR A 180 -15.50 -9.89 -8.87
N ASN A 181 -16.45 -9.78 -7.93
CA ASN A 181 -17.85 -9.40 -8.14
C ASN A 181 -18.34 -8.68 -6.89
N ALA A 182 -19.58 -8.14 -6.92
CA ALA A 182 -20.13 -7.35 -5.83
C ALA A 182 -20.13 -8.09 -4.48
N ALA A 183 -20.43 -9.39 -4.47
CA ALA A 183 -20.44 -10.20 -3.24
C ALA A 183 -19.03 -10.40 -2.67
N VAL A 184 -18.05 -10.72 -3.52
CA VAL A 184 -16.65 -10.87 -3.13
C VAL A 184 -16.09 -9.54 -2.64
N THR A 185 -16.31 -8.44 -3.39
CA THR A 185 -15.87 -7.09 -3.00
C THR A 185 -16.44 -6.70 -1.64
N LYS A 186 -17.76 -6.90 -1.43
CA LYS A 186 -18.40 -6.63 -0.14
C LYS A 186 -17.77 -7.43 1.00
N ARG A 187 -17.49 -8.72 0.78
CA ARG A 187 -16.86 -9.56 1.79
C ARG A 187 -15.44 -9.09 2.12
N LEU A 188 -14.64 -8.76 1.11
CA LEU A 188 -13.27 -8.27 1.31
C LEU A 188 -13.26 -6.97 2.14
N ASN A 189 -14.22 -6.09 1.89
CA ASN A 189 -14.36 -4.84 2.64
C ASN A 189 -14.88 -5.06 4.07
N ASP A 190 -15.98 -5.81 4.22
CA ASP A 190 -16.73 -5.87 5.50
C ASP A 190 -16.13 -6.89 6.48
N GLU A 191 -15.71 -8.07 5.97
CA GLU A 191 -15.23 -9.16 6.84
C GLU A 191 -13.72 -9.05 7.11
N PHE A 192 -12.93 -8.54 6.13
CA PHE A 192 -11.48 -8.47 6.25
C PHE A 192 -10.95 -7.04 6.39
N GLY A 193 -11.79 -6.01 6.23
CA GLY A 193 -11.37 -4.61 6.31
C GLY A 193 -10.44 -4.18 5.17
N LEU A 194 -10.39 -4.95 4.07
CA LEU A 194 -9.47 -4.72 2.95
C LEU A 194 -10.14 -3.88 1.87
N ALA A 195 -9.55 -2.75 1.49
CA ALA A 195 -9.97 -2.00 0.30
C ALA A 195 -9.60 -2.76 -0.97
N VAL A 196 -10.57 -2.93 -1.88
CA VAL A 196 -10.34 -3.64 -3.15
C VAL A 196 -9.73 -2.69 -4.17
N ILE A 197 -8.56 -3.04 -4.69
CA ILE A 197 -7.78 -2.21 -5.60
C ILE A 197 -7.68 -2.87 -6.97
N MET A 198 -8.13 -2.12 -7.97
CA MET A 198 -7.97 -2.44 -9.37
C MET A 198 -6.88 -1.52 -9.97
N TRP A 199 -6.99 -1.17 -11.25
CA TRP A 199 -6.04 -0.30 -11.93
C TRP A 199 -6.73 0.51 -13.02
N SER A 200 -6.12 1.61 -13.41
CA SER A 200 -6.52 2.43 -14.56
C SER A 200 -5.52 2.37 -15.70
N VAL A 201 -4.31 1.84 -15.45
CA VAL A 201 -3.26 1.67 -16.47
C VAL A 201 -2.77 0.23 -16.42
N ASP A 202 -2.99 -0.53 -17.52
CA ASP A 202 -2.52 -1.91 -17.71
C ASP A 202 -1.59 -1.97 -18.93
N PRO A 203 -0.27 -2.02 -18.77
CA PRO A 203 0.67 -2.13 -19.88
C PRO A 203 0.68 -3.52 -20.54
N GLN A 204 -0.12 -4.46 -20.04
CA GLN A 204 -0.18 -5.85 -20.51
C GLN A 204 1.20 -6.54 -20.52
N ASP A 205 2.04 -6.24 -19.53
CA ASP A 205 3.38 -6.80 -19.39
C ASP A 205 3.38 -8.32 -19.18
N TRP A 206 2.28 -8.83 -18.60
CA TRP A 206 1.99 -10.27 -18.49
C TRP A 206 1.79 -10.97 -19.83
N LYS A 207 1.43 -10.22 -20.90
CA LYS A 207 1.18 -10.74 -22.25
C LYS A 207 2.26 -10.29 -23.25
N ILE A 208 2.61 -9.01 -23.22
CA ILE A 208 3.57 -8.40 -24.16
C ILE A 208 4.91 -8.24 -23.46
N ARG A 209 5.79 -9.22 -23.67
CA ARG A 209 7.11 -9.31 -23.02
C ARG A 209 8.15 -8.40 -23.67
N LYS A 210 7.85 -7.11 -23.87
CA LYS A 210 8.73 -6.14 -24.52
C LYS A 210 8.86 -4.88 -23.66
N ALA A 211 10.05 -4.62 -23.14
CA ALA A 211 10.32 -3.50 -22.22
C ALA A 211 9.88 -2.14 -22.79
N SER A 212 10.19 -1.87 -24.07
CA SER A 212 9.77 -0.61 -24.71
C SER A 212 8.26 -0.46 -24.86
N HIS A 213 7.50 -1.57 -25.02
CA HIS A 213 6.04 -1.52 -25.01
C HIS A 213 5.53 -1.14 -23.63
N VAL A 214 6.02 -1.82 -22.58
CA VAL A 214 5.62 -1.60 -21.19
C VAL A 214 5.87 -0.16 -20.77
N SER A 215 7.10 0.35 -20.97
CA SER A 215 7.44 1.73 -20.61
C SER A 215 6.62 2.75 -21.38
N ASN A 216 6.48 2.60 -22.71
CA ASN A 216 5.71 3.53 -23.54
C ASN A 216 4.23 3.55 -23.13
N HIS A 217 3.62 2.38 -22.88
CA HIS A 217 2.23 2.30 -22.48
C HIS A 217 1.99 3.01 -21.13
N ILE A 218 2.85 2.77 -20.15
CA ILE A 218 2.81 3.46 -18.84
C ILE A 218 2.91 4.97 -19.07
N LEU A 219 3.91 5.43 -19.83
CA LEU A 219 4.14 6.87 -20.07
C LEU A 219 3.00 7.57 -20.79
N GLN A 220 2.33 6.90 -21.72
CA GLN A 220 1.26 7.48 -22.52
C GLN A 220 -0.08 7.54 -21.78
N ASN A 221 -0.34 6.59 -20.88
CA ASN A 221 -1.66 6.42 -20.26
C ASN A 221 -1.75 6.87 -18.80
N THR A 222 -0.61 7.09 -18.12
CA THR A 222 -0.61 7.52 -16.73
C THR A 222 -1.02 9.00 -16.61
N LYS A 223 -2.05 9.24 -15.81
CA LYS A 223 -2.57 10.58 -15.47
C LYS A 223 -2.59 10.71 -13.95
N SER A 224 -2.82 11.92 -13.46
CA SER A 224 -3.01 12.19 -12.04
C SER A 224 -4.10 11.28 -11.45
N GLY A 225 -3.84 10.71 -10.28
CA GLY A 225 -4.72 9.76 -9.61
C GLY A 225 -4.69 8.33 -10.18
N ALA A 226 -3.85 8.05 -11.18
CA ALA A 226 -3.77 6.70 -11.75
C ALA A 226 -3.16 5.69 -10.80
N ILE A 227 -3.70 4.47 -10.84
CA ILE A 227 -3.10 3.26 -10.28
C ILE A 227 -2.58 2.44 -11.46
N VAL A 228 -1.27 2.25 -11.53
CA VAL A 228 -0.58 1.53 -12.60
C VAL A 228 -0.33 0.09 -12.19
N LEU A 229 -0.81 -0.86 -13.00
CA LEU A 229 -0.51 -2.28 -12.86
C LEU A 229 0.82 -2.62 -13.53
N ALA A 230 1.62 -3.45 -12.88
CA ALA A 230 2.77 -4.14 -13.45
C ALA A 230 3.04 -5.42 -12.64
N HIS A 231 3.98 -6.28 -13.10
CA HIS A 231 4.30 -7.53 -12.41
C HIS A 231 5.82 -7.64 -12.24
N ASP A 232 6.29 -7.77 -10.98
CA ASP A 232 7.72 -7.81 -10.68
C ASP A 232 8.38 -9.18 -10.89
N ILE A 233 7.62 -10.11 -11.47
CA ILE A 233 8.07 -11.47 -11.83
C ILE A 233 8.53 -11.61 -13.29
N HIS A 234 8.53 -10.53 -14.07
CA HIS A 234 8.88 -10.55 -15.50
C HIS A 234 10.13 -9.71 -15.80
N PRO A 235 11.19 -10.30 -16.41
CA PRO A 235 12.40 -9.55 -16.75
C PRO A 235 12.12 -8.32 -17.61
N SER A 236 11.23 -8.43 -18.61
CA SER A 236 10.86 -7.32 -19.49
C SER A 236 10.20 -6.14 -18.75
N THR A 237 9.43 -6.41 -17.68
CA THR A 237 8.86 -5.38 -16.82
C THR A 237 9.95 -4.66 -16.06
N ILE A 238 10.87 -5.41 -15.43
CA ILE A 238 11.98 -4.83 -14.70
C ILE A 238 12.90 -3.99 -15.62
N ASP A 239 13.17 -4.48 -16.83
CA ASP A 239 13.98 -3.75 -17.81
C ASP A 239 13.26 -2.49 -18.35
N ALA A 240 11.93 -2.42 -18.25
CA ALA A 240 11.13 -1.24 -18.61
C ALA A 240 11.13 -0.14 -17.54
N MET A 241 11.35 -0.50 -16.26
CA MET A 241 11.15 0.41 -15.13
C MET A 241 12.04 1.65 -15.16
N PRO A 242 13.36 1.61 -15.49
CA PRO A 242 14.13 2.85 -15.56
C PRO A 242 13.49 3.90 -16.46
N ALA A 243 13.12 3.53 -17.69
CA ALA A 243 12.49 4.46 -18.63
C ALA A 243 11.09 4.92 -18.19
N ALA A 244 10.30 4.03 -17.59
CA ALA A 244 8.95 4.36 -17.12
C ALA A 244 9.00 5.32 -15.92
N LEU A 245 9.83 5.02 -14.91
CA LEU A 245 9.96 5.82 -13.69
C LEU A 245 10.54 7.20 -14.00
N ASP A 246 11.67 7.26 -14.72
CA ASP A 246 12.32 8.52 -15.09
C ASP A 246 11.43 9.38 -16.00
N GLY A 247 10.71 8.75 -16.93
CA GLY A 247 9.78 9.45 -17.80
C GLY A 247 8.55 10.01 -17.06
N LEU A 248 8.01 9.30 -16.07
CA LEU A 248 6.92 9.82 -15.23
C LEU A 248 7.40 10.95 -14.32
N LEU A 249 8.60 10.84 -13.73
CA LEU A 249 9.24 11.92 -12.95
C LEU A 249 9.45 13.17 -13.82
N SER A 250 9.95 13.00 -15.04
CA SER A 250 10.16 14.11 -16.00
C SER A 250 8.85 14.80 -16.42
N LYS A 251 7.72 14.10 -16.34
CA LYS A 251 6.37 14.67 -16.54
C LYS A 251 5.82 15.34 -15.27
N GLY A 252 6.58 15.37 -14.18
CA GLY A 252 6.21 15.99 -12.92
C GLY A 252 5.34 15.11 -12.01
N HIS A 253 5.15 13.83 -12.31
CA HIS A 253 4.39 12.94 -11.43
C HIS A 253 5.11 12.69 -10.12
N LYS A 254 4.34 12.59 -9.03
CA LYS A 254 4.79 12.27 -7.68
C LYS A 254 4.26 10.89 -7.31
N PHE A 255 5.18 10.01 -6.93
CA PHE A 255 4.85 8.64 -6.57
C PHE A 255 4.45 8.55 -5.10
N VAL A 256 3.32 7.93 -4.85
CA VAL A 256 2.79 7.62 -3.52
C VAL A 256 2.33 6.17 -3.47
N THR A 257 2.14 5.63 -2.27
CA THR A 257 1.52 4.31 -2.11
C THR A 257 0.02 4.38 -2.43
N VAL A 258 -0.61 3.23 -2.65
CA VAL A 258 -2.06 3.18 -2.91
C VAL A 258 -2.85 3.72 -1.73
N SER A 259 -2.48 3.40 -0.49
CA SER A 259 -3.14 3.92 0.70
C SER A 259 -3.00 5.43 0.83
N GLU A 260 -1.82 5.99 0.52
CA GLU A 260 -1.60 7.44 0.45
C GLU A 260 -2.47 8.09 -0.64
N LEU A 261 -2.56 7.45 -1.83
CA LEU A 261 -3.40 7.96 -2.93
C LEU A 261 -4.89 7.95 -2.58
N ILE A 262 -5.37 6.88 -1.92
CA ILE A 262 -6.76 6.77 -1.43
C ILE A 262 -7.06 7.83 -0.37
N ALA A 263 -6.11 8.13 0.52
CA ALA A 263 -6.28 9.18 1.52
C ALA A 263 -6.44 10.58 0.91
N MET A 264 -5.95 10.78 -0.33
CA MET A 264 -6.11 12.03 -1.09
C MET A 264 -7.38 12.02 -1.98
N ASP A 265 -8.12 10.89 -2.06
CA ASP A 265 -9.28 10.76 -2.96
C ASP A 265 -10.43 11.67 -2.51
N ARG A 266 -10.84 12.55 -3.40
CA ARG A 266 -11.94 13.50 -3.17
C ARG A 266 -13.26 12.90 -3.66
N PRO A 267 -14.36 13.13 -2.92
CA PRO A 267 -15.69 12.72 -3.40
C PRO A 267 -15.98 13.37 -4.77
N THR A 268 -16.43 12.55 -5.73
CA THR A 268 -16.92 13.02 -7.03
C THR A 268 -18.40 13.42 -6.94
N GLY A 269 -18.75 14.31 -6.02
CA GLY A 269 -20.09 14.86 -5.87
C GLY A 269 -20.05 16.39 -5.91
N PRO A 270 -21.18 17.08 -6.16
CA PRO A 270 -21.22 18.51 -5.98
C PRO A 270 -20.78 18.81 -4.54
N GLU A 271 -19.77 19.64 -4.39
CA GLU A 271 -19.37 20.20 -3.12
C GLU A 271 -20.59 20.90 -2.54
N VAL A 272 -21.27 20.26 -1.59
CA VAL A 272 -22.22 20.96 -0.74
C VAL A 272 -21.34 21.89 0.10
N GLN A 273 -21.12 23.11 -0.42
CA GLN A 273 -20.55 24.16 0.39
C GLN A 273 -21.45 24.26 1.62
N ALA A 274 -20.95 23.78 2.75
CA ALA A 274 -21.51 24.14 4.04
C ALA A 274 -21.38 25.64 4.12
N GLY A 275 -22.44 26.33 3.73
CA GLY A 275 -22.53 27.75 3.94
C GLY A 275 -22.23 28.06 5.42
N PRO A 276 -21.62 29.19 5.73
CA PRO A 276 -21.28 29.53 7.10
C PRO A 276 -22.52 29.36 7.95
N CYS A 277 -22.45 28.51 8.98
CA CYS A 277 -23.49 28.39 10.00
C CYS A 277 -23.52 29.71 10.76
N PHE A 278 -24.32 30.67 10.29
CA PHE A 278 -24.65 31.78 11.11
C PHE A 278 -25.51 31.28 12.26
N PRO A 279 -25.17 31.59 13.52
CA PRO A 279 -26.05 31.26 14.64
C PRO A 279 -27.35 32.00 14.40
N ALA A 280 -28.48 31.32 14.50
CA ALA A 280 -29.81 31.88 14.39
C ALA A 280 -29.88 33.04 15.40
N GLY A 281 -29.98 34.28 14.88
CA GLY A 281 -30.26 35.43 15.70
C GLY A 281 -31.62 35.27 16.39
N PRO A 282 -31.85 35.97 17.53
CA PRO A 282 -33.09 35.83 18.28
C PRO A 282 -34.30 36.18 17.40
N ALA A 283 -35.33 35.36 17.48
CA ALA A 283 -36.57 35.50 16.73
C ALA A 283 -37.17 36.90 16.94
N VAL A 284 -37.33 37.64 15.85
CA VAL A 284 -38.06 38.93 15.85
C VAL A 284 -39.56 38.58 15.89
N PRO A 285 -40.36 39.16 16.82
CA PRO A 285 -41.79 38.92 16.87
C PRO A 285 -42.49 39.50 15.63
N PRO A 286 -43.59 38.89 15.15
CA PRO A 286 -44.29 39.34 13.95
C PRO A 286 -44.94 40.73 14.17
N GLY A 287 -44.61 41.65 13.29
CA GLY A 287 -45.31 42.91 13.19
C GLY A 287 -46.71 42.77 12.56
N PRO A 288 -47.63 43.74 12.82
CA PRO A 288 -49.02 43.61 12.41
C PRO A 288 -49.23 43.73 10.91
N GLY A 289 -49.97 42.82 10.39
CA GLY A 289 -50.75 42.67 9.17
C GLY A 289 -50.52 43.57 7.95
N VAL A 290 -50.09 42.94 6.85
CA VAL A 290 -50.28 43.43 5.48
C VAL A 290 -51.08 42.36 4.73
N PRO A 291 -52.20 42.72 4.02
CA PRO A 291 -53.10 41.74 3.38
C PRO A 291 -52.43 41.10 2.15
N ALA A 292 -52.63 39.79 2.03
CA ALA A 292 -52.16 39.00 0.90
C ALA A 292 -52.99 39.30 -0.36
N ASN A 293 -52.28 39.67 -1.42
CA ASN A 293 -52.87 39.71 -2.76
C ASN A 293 -52.33 38.49 -3.55
N PRO A 294 -53.18 37.62 -4.11
CA PRO A 294 -52.71 36.46 -4.89
C PRO A 294 -52.39 36.91 -6.32
N VAL A 295 -51.09 36.88 -6.69
CA VAL A 295 -50.69 37.00 -8.09
C VAL A 295 -50.60 35.58 -8.66
N SER A 296 -51.54 35.25 -9.54
CA SER A 296 -51.51 34.03 -10.35
C SER A 296 -50.43 34.14 -11.42
N TYR A 297 -49.50 33.21 -11.41
CA TYR A 297 -48.47 33.04 -12.43
C TYR A 297 -48.95 32.03 -13.46
N GLU A 298 -49.17 32.51 -14.70
CA GLU A 298 -49.52 31.68 -15.86
C GLU A 298 -48.22 31.40 -16.65
N PRO A 299 -47.85 30.11 -16.90
CA PRO A 299 -46.64 29.84 -17.66
C PRO A 299 -46.86 30.03 -19.16
N ALA A 300 -45.91 30.68 -19.83
CA ALA A 300 -45.92 30.88 -21.28
C ALA A 300 -45.67 29.54 -22.06
N PRO A 301 -46.23 29.41 -23.28
CA PRO A 301 -46.16 28.16 -24.06
C PRO A 301 -44.77 27.95 -24.67
N VAL A 302 -44.30 26.69 -24.55
CA VAL A 302 -43.08 26.19 -25.17
C VAL A 302 -43.39 25.84 -26.63
N THR A 303 -42.75 26.51 -27.58
CA THR A 303 -42.74 26.17 -29.00
C THR A 303 -41.65 25.11 -29.27
N VAL A 304 -42.06 23.93 -29.73
CA VAL A 304 -41.21 22.85 -30.23
C VAL A 304 -41.02 23.08 -31.73
N PRO A 305 -39.81 23.08 -32.29
CA PRO A 305 -39.64 23.02 -33.73
C PRO A 305 -39.71 21.56 -34.21
N THR A 306 -40.56 21.31 -35.20
CA THR A 306 -40.69 20.07 -35.99
C THR A 306 -39.81 20.12 -37.24
N PRO A 307 -39.54 18.95 -37.88
CA PRO A 307 -38.27 18.46 -38.38
C PRO A 307 -37.73 19.09 -39.67
#